data_2018b608cd4e87767dc9a96c556d109d
#
_entry.id   2018b608cd4e87767dc9a96c556d109d
#
_cell.length_a   1.000
_cell.length_b   1.000
_cell.length_c   1.000
_cell.angle_alpha   90.00
_cell.angle_beta   90.00
_cell.angle_gamma   90.00
#
_symmetry.space_group_name_H-M   'P 1'
#
loop_
_entity.id
_entity.type
_entity.pdbx_description
1 polymer ?
#
loop_
_entity_poly.entity_id
_entity_poly.type
_entity_poly.pdbx_seq_one_letter_code
_entity_poly.pdbx_strand_id
1 'polypeptide(L)'
;MNICYLDYEAVLHDGNVLRHRIKGMSIKTPGRTFFEWMPILDDLLAPYPDLKIVLSTTWVRELGFNAAKHELSASLQDRVIGATFLHPKIVKAEFDTKPRGIQILDDVERRKPAHWFALDDDAFGWPAKYQKNLIQTSDALGLSDPAVQEQVRQKLAEIHGVSGTNA
;
A
#
# COMPACT_ATOMS: atom_id res chain seq x y z
N MET A 1 -16.57 2.36 -6.24
CA MET A 1 -15.25 1.71 -6.31
C MET A 1 -14.55 1.91 -4.98
N ASN A 2 -14.05 0.83 -4.39
CA ASN A 2 -13.27 0.84 -3.14
C ASN A 2 -11.78 0.69 -3.49
N ILE A 3 -10.91 1.41 -2.79
CA ILE A 3 -9.47 1.45 -3.10
C ILE A 3 -8.63 1.17 -1.85
N CYS A 4 -7.63 0.28 -2.00
CA CYS A 4 -6.48 0.15 -1.12
C CYS A 4 -5.28 0.88 -1.75
N TYR A 5 -4.74 1.87 -1.05
CA TYR A 5 -3.45 2.48 -1.36
C TYR A 5 -2.36 1.63 -0.73
N LEU A 6 -1.47 1.08 -1.54
CA LEU A 6 -0.53 0.05 -1.13
C LEU A 6 0.91 0.55 -1.23
N ASP A 7 1.61 0.58 -0.10
CA ASP A 7 3.07 0.62 -0.08
C ASP A 7 3.66 -0.80 -0.10
N TYR A 8 4.94 -0.93 -0.39
CA TYR A 8 5.66 -2.20 -0.46
C TYR A 8 6.56 -2.41 0.74
N GLU A 9 7.45 -1.44 1.02
CA GLU A 9 8.40 -1.52 2.13
C GLU A 9 7.67 -1.42 3.45
N ALA A 10 8.09 -2.21 4.41
CA ALA A 10 7.43 -2.31 5.71
C ALA A 10 5.94 -2.75 5.65
N VAL A 11 5.45 -3.16 4.48
CA VAL A 11 4.09 -3.70 4.26
C VAL A 11 4.17 -5.12 3.73
N LEU A 12 4.75 -5.32 2.54
CA LEU A 12 4.86 -6.63 1.88
C LEU A 12 6.18 -7.35 2.18
N HIS A 13 7.14 -6.65 2.76
CA HIS A 13 8.46 -7.14 3.19
C HIS A 13 9.06 -6.20 4.22
N ASP A 14 10.15 -6.64 4.84
CA ASP A 14 10.91 -5.87 5.84
C ASP A 14 11.30 -4.48 5.30
N GLY A 15 11.10 -3.44 6.10
CA GLY A 15 11.36 -2.05 5.72
C GLY A 15 12.83 -1.66 5.67
N ASN A 16 13.75 -2.51 6.18
CA ASN A 16 15.17 -2.21 6.21
C ASN A 16 15.83 -2.45 4.83
N VAL A 17 15.41 -1.67 3.84
CA VAL A 17 15.86 -1.77 2.45
C VAL A 17 17.05 -0.85 2.20
N LEU A 18 18.14 -1.41 1.69
CA LEU A 18 19.30 -0.67 1.21
C LEU A 18 19.18 -0.45 -0.30
N ARG A 19 19.30 0.80 -0.71
CA ARG A 19 19.38 1.19 -2.11
C ARG A 19 20.81 1.50 -2.48
N HIS A 20 21.34 0.76 -3.41
CA HIS A 20 22.68 1.00 -3.93
C HIS A 20 22.60 1.34 -5.42
N ARG A 21 23.21 2.45 -5.82
CA ARG A 21 23.15 2.98 -7.19
C ARG A 21 23.50 1.97 -8.29
N ILE A 22 24.43 1.05 -8.01
CA ILE A 22 24.93 0.07 -9.00
C ILE A 22 24.32 -1.32 -8.73
N LYS A 23 24.20 -1.72 -7.45
CA LYS A 23 23.80 -3.08 -7.06
C LYS A 23 22.28 -3.24 -6.92
N GLY A 24 21.51 -2.15 -7.06
CA GLY A 24 20.07 -2.17 -6.87
C GLY A 24 19.64 -2.22 -5.39
N MET A 25 18.50 -2.81 -5.13
CA MET A 25 17.91 -2.89 -3.80
C MET A 25 18.22 -4.24 -3.13
N SER A 26 18.42 -4.21 -1.81
CA SER A 26 18.59 -5.41 -0.99
C SER A 26 17.99 -5.19 0.40
N ILE A 27 17.51 -6.26 1.04
CA ILE A 27 17.07 -6.20 2.44
C ILE A 27 18.28 -6.45 3.33
N LYS A 28 18.51 -5.57 4.31
CA LYS A 28 19.63 -5.70 5.25
C LYS A 28 19.37 -6.71 6.34
N THR A 29 18.12 -6.91 6.72
CA THR A 29 17.74 -7.83 7.79
C THR A 29 18.02 -9.26 7.36
N PRO A 30 18.88 -10.01 8.08
CA PRO A 30 19.22 -11.39 7.72
C PRO A 30 17.99 -12.30 7.67
N GLY A 31 17.93 -13.16 6.65
CA GLY A 31 16.86 -14.13 6.47
C GLY A 31 15.55 -13.56 5.90
N ARG A 32 15.49 -12.27 5.61
CA ARG A 32 14.33 -11.61 4.99
C ARG A 32 14.48 -11.55 3.47
N THR A 33 13.33 -11.64 2.79
CA THR A 33 13.25 -11.57 1.32
C THR A 33 12.20 -10.56 0.89
N PHE A 34 12.37 -10.01 -0.33
CA PHE A 34 11.36 -9.13 -0.90
C PHE A 34 10.02 -9.85 -1.09
N PHE A 35 8.93 -9.16 -0.77
CA PHE A 35 7.55 -9.62 -0.95
C PHE A 35 7.19 -10.90 -0.20
N GLU A 36 7.92 -11.24 0.87
CA GLU A 36 7.67 -12.45 1.66
C GLU A 36 6.28 -12.47 2.33
N TRP A 37 5.68 -11.29 2.57
CA TRP A 37 4.35 -11.17 3.16
C TRP A 37 3.22 -10.93 2.13
N MET A 38 3.56 -10.90 0.86
CA MET A 38 2.58 -10.70 -0.22
C MET A 38 1.47 -11.76 -0.24
N PRO A 39 1.74 -13.07 0.02
CA PRO A 39 0.68 -14.07 0.11
C PRO A 39 -0.37 -13.77 1.18
N ILE A 40 0.01 -13.10 2.26
CA ILE A 40 -0.94 -12.67 3.30
C ILE A 40 -1.93 -11.65 2.74
N LEU A 41 -1.46 -10.71 1.92
CA LEU A 41 -2.34 -9.74 1.27
C LEU A 41 -3.27 -10.42 0.26
N ASP A 42 -2.75 -11.37 -0.53
CA ASP A 42 -3.58 -12.15 -1.45
C ASP A 42 -4.75 -12.83 -0.72
N ASP A 43 -4.47 -13.49 0.41
CA ASP A 43 -5.48 -14.17 1.22
C ASP A 43 -6.50 -13.20 1.84
N LEU A 44 -6.03 -12.05 2.36
CA LEU A 44 -6.90 -11.02 2.95
C LEU A 44 -7.84 -10.40 1.92
N LEU A 45 -7.39 -10.21 0.68
CA LEU A 45 -8.18 -9.58 -0.37
C LEU A 45 -9.01 -10.57 -1.19
N ALA A 46 -8.76 -11.88 -1.10
CA ALA A 46 -9.47 -12.89 -1.87
C ALA A 46 -11.02 -12.80 -1.76
N PRO A 47 -11.61 -12.55 -0.57
CA PRO A 47 -13.07 -12.42 -0.44
C PRO A 47 -13.66 -11.15 -1.11
N TYR A 48 -12.83 -10.22 -1.53
CA TYR A 48 -13.24 -8.88 -2.00
C TYR A 48 -12.71 -8.62 -3.42
N PRO A 49 -13.20 -9.31 -4.47
CA PRO A 49 -12.65 -9.24 -5.81
C PRO A 49 -12.76 -7.85 -6.46
N ASP A 50 -13.71 -7.03 -6.04
CA ASP A 50 -13.95 -5.69 -6.59
C ASP A 50 -13.05 -4.60 -5.98
N LEU A 51 -12.33 -4.91 -4.91
CA LEU A 51 -11.37 -3.96 -4.32
C LEU A 51 -10.24 -3.70 -5.32
N LYS A 52 -9.98 -2.42 -5.57
CA LYS A 52 -8.88 -1.97 -6.44
C LYS A 52 -7.67 -1.55 -5.63
N ILE A 53 -6.51 -1.60 -6.26
CA ILE A 53 -5.24 -1.18 -5.67
C ILE A 53 -4.70 0.01 -6.45
N VAL A 54 -4.23 1.02 -5.71
CA VAL A 54 -3.40 2.12 -6.23
C VAL A 54 -2.05 2.03 -5.53
N LEU A 55 -0.98 1.93 -6.31
CA LEU A 55 0.37 1.85 -5.76
C LEU A 55 0.79 3.19 -5.17
N SER A 56 1.17 3.18 -3.90
CA SER A 56 1.67 4.33 -3.16
C SER A 56 3.08 4.05 -2.63
N THR A 57 3.96 3.60 -3.51
CA THR A 57 5.29 3.14 -3.17
C THR A 57 6.37 3.90 -3.93
N THR A 58 7.54 4.05 -3.31
CA THR A 58 8.73 4.63 -3.95
C THR A 58 9.20 3.80 -5.15
N TRP A 59 8.90 2.51 -5.19
CA TRP A 59 9.26 1.62 -6.29
C TRP A 59 8.73 2.10 -7.65
N VAL A 60 7.57 2.74 -7.68
CA VAL A 60 7.02 3.33 -8.92
C VAL A 60 7.94 4.44 -9.47
N ARG A 61 8.53 5.25 -8.59
CA ARG A 61 9.44 6.33 -8.99
C ARG A 61 10.83 5.84 -9.36
N GLU A 62 11.25 4.73 -8.77
CA GLU A 62 12.59 4.15 -8.97
C GLU A 62 12.65 3.22 -10.19
N LEU A 63 11.64 2.37 -10.36
CA LEU A 63 11.62 1.34 -11.39
C LEU A 63 10.63 1.62 -12.52
N GLY A 64 9.69 2.54 -12.30
CA GLY A 64 8.55 2.77 -13.18
C GLY A 64 7.34 1.91 -12.82
N PHE A 65 6.16 2.36 -13.23
CA PHE A 65 4.88 1.75 -12.84
C PHE A 65 4.76 0.28 -13.25
N ASN A 66 5.10 -0.06 -14.49
CA ASN A 66 4.96 -1.43 -14.98
C ASN A 66 5.88 -2.39 -14.24
N ALA A 67 7.13 -2.01 -14.00
CA ALA A 67 8.07 -2.83 -13.25
C ALA A 67 7.61 -3.02 -11.80
N ALA A 68 7.23 -1.94 -11.12
CA ALA A 68 6.69 -2.04 -9.77
C ALA A 68 5.42 -2.93 -9.69
N LYS A 69 4.52 -2.81 -10.66
CA LYS A 69 3.32 -3.65 -10.74
C LYS A 69 3.68 -5.14 -10.93
N HIS A 70 4.68 -5.45 -11.76
CA HIS A 70 5.10 -6.82 -12.04
C HIS A 70 5.71 -7.56 -10.83
N GLU A 71 6.13 -6.84 -9.79
CA GLU A 71 6.59 -7.46 -8.54
C GLU A 71 5.45 -8.15 -7.75
N LEU A 72 4.21 -7.78 -8.02
CA LEU A 72 3.05 -8.36 -7.34
C LEU A 72 2.65 -9.70 -7.96
N SER A 73 1.92 -10.52 -7.17
CA SER A 73 1.23 -11.71 -7.68
C SER A 73 0.24 -11.37 -8.80
N ALA A 74 -0.08 -12.31 -9.64
CA ALA A 74 -1.05 -12.09 -10.74
C ALA A 74 -2.39 -11.57 -10.23
N SER A 75 -2.90 -12.14 -9.12
CA SER A 75 -4.17 -11.72 -8.51
C SER A 75 -4.15 -10.27 -8.01
N LEU A 76 -3.04 -9.80 -7.47
CA LEU A 76 -2.87 -8.41 -7.04
C LEU A 76 -2.66 -7.49 -8.24
N GLN A 77 -1.90 -7.92 -9.26
CA GLN A 77 -1.72 -7.15 -10.49
C GLN A 77 -3.05 -6.82 -11.19
N ASP A 78 -4.00 -7.75 -11.22
CA ASP A 78 -5.32 -7.56 -11.83
C ASP A 78 -6.16 -6.51 -11.09
N ARG A 79 -5.87 -6.25 -9.84
CA ARG A 79 -6.52 -5.21 -9.02
C ARG A 79 -5.90 -3.82 -9.21
N VAL A 80 -4.65 -3.74 -9.69
CA VAL A 80 -3.92 -2.46 -9.79
C VAL A 80 -4.47 -1.62 -10.94
N ILE A 81 -4.99 -0.44 -10.58
CA ILE A 81 -5.57 0.54 -11.51
C ILE A 81 -4.70 1.78 -11.73
N GLY A 82 -3.58 1.89 -11.05
CA GLY A 82 -2.65 3.02 -11.18
C GLY A 82 -1.77 3.20 -9.97
N ALA A 83 -1.15 4.36 -9.89
CA ALA A 83 -0.31 4.77 -8.77
C ALA A 83 -0.54 6.23 -8.42
N THR A 84 -0.19 6.63 -7.20
CA THR A 84 -0.28 8.04 -6.75
C THR A 84 0.59 8.96 -7.60
N PHE A 85 1.72 8.47 -8.10
CA PHE A 85 2.68 9.22 -8.93
C PHE A 85 2.39 9.16 -10.44
N LEU A 86 1.43 8.40 -10.92
CA LEU A 86 1.23 8.13 -12.37
C LEU A 86 0.44 9.22 -13.11
N HIS A 87 0.02 10.28 -12.47
CA HIS A 87 -0.77 11.33 -13.14
C HIS A 87 0.12 12.19 -14.05
N PRO A 88 -0.23 12.40 -15.34
CA PRO A 88 0.65 13.11 -16.29
C PRO A 88 0.92 14.57 -15.93
N LYS A 89 0.12 15.16 -15.04
CA LYS A 89 0.30 16.54 -14.56
C LYS A 89 1.12 16.65 -13.27
N ILE A 90 1.61 15.52 -12.74
CA ILE A 90 2.40 15.54 -11.50
C ILE A 90 3.86 15.79 -11.84
N VAL A 91 4.38 16.89 -11.33
CA VAL A 91 5.81 17.19 -11.36
C VAL A 91 6.48 16.42 -10.23
N LYS A 92 7.48 15.58 -10.56
CA LYS A 92 8.18 14.73 -9.57
C LYS A 92 8.70 15.53 -8.39
N ALA A 93 9.31 16.70 -8.62
CA ALA A 93 9.85 17.54 -7.57
C ALA A 93 8.79 18.01 -6.57
N GLU A 94 7.60 18.38 -7.05
CA GLU A 94 6.48 18.77 -6.16
C GLU A 94 5.92 17.57 -5.40
N PHE A 95 5.80 16.44 -6.07
CA PHE A 95 5.32 15.20 -5.45
C PHE A 95 6.24 14.76 -4.31
N ASP A 96 7.56 14.79 -4.53
CA ASP A 96 8.56 14.35 -3.57
C ASP A 96 8.65 15.25 -2.32
N THR A 97 8.15 16.48 -2.37
CA THR A 97 8.09 17.38 -1.21
C THR A 97 6.90 17.13 -0.30
N LYS A 98 5.89 16.39 -0.77
CA LYS A 98 4.66 16.14 -0.01
C LYS A 98 4.82 14.92 0.90
N PRO A 99 4.31 14.98 2.13
CA PRO A 99 4.15 13.78 2.96
C PRO A 99 3.30 12.71 2.27
N ARG A 100 3.55 11.44 2.57
CA ARG A 100 2.84 10.29 1.99
C ARG A 100 1.32 10.44 2.07
N GLY A 101 0.81 10.81 3.23
CA GLY A 101 -0.64 11.01 3.40
C GLY A 101 -1.21 12.06 2.44
N ILE A 102 -0.48 13.13 2.15
CA ILE A 102 -0.92 14.16 1.20
C ILE A 102 -0.86 13.65 -0.24
N GLN A 103 0.17 12.88 -0.61
CA GLN A 103 0.25 12.24 -1.94
C GLN A 103 -0.97 11.35 -2.20
N ILE A 104 -1.40 10.58 -1.18
CA ILE A 104 -2.58 9.73 -1.25
C ILE A 104 -3.85 10.57 -1.34
N LEU A 105 -4.00 11.61 -0.52
CA LEU A 105 -5.19 12.46 -0.53
C LEU A 105 -5.38 13.20 -1.85
N ASP A 106 -4.31 13.65 -2.48
CA ASP A 106 -4.37 14.25 -3.83
C ASP A 106 -4.94 13.25 -4.85
N ASP A 107 -4.59 11.97 -4.74
CA ASP A 107 -5.12 10.92 -5.62
C ASP A 107 -6.57 10.57 -5.27
N VAL A 108 -6.92 10.52 -3.98
CA VAL A 108 -8.29 10.34 -3.50
C VAL A 108 -9.21 11.43 -4.06
N GLU A 109 -8.77 12.68 -4.04
CA GLU A 109 -9.55 13.79 -4.57
C GLU A 109 -9.77 13.67 -6.09
N ARG A 110 -8.77 13.20 -6.83
CA ARG A 110 -8.88 12.97 -8.28
C ARG A 110 -9.78 11.78 -8.63
N ARG A 111 -9.64 10.66 -7.91
CA ARG A 111 -10.36 9.41 -8.22
C ARG A 111 -11.75 9.34 -7.61
N LYS A 112 -11.97 10.04 -6.50
CA LYS A 112 -13.23 10.06 -5.74
C LYS A 112 -13.77 8.65 -5.45
N PRO A 113 -12.98 7.78 -4.81
CA PRO A 113 -13.45 6.45 -4.46
C PRO A 113 -14.64 6.54 -3.48
N ALA A 114 -15.51 5.51 -3.50
CA ALA A 114 -16.59 5.43 -2.53
C ALA A 114 -16.05 5.22 -1.11
N HIS A 115 -15.07 4.31 -0.97
CA HIS A 115 -14.32 4.09 0.26
C HIS A 115 -12.84 3.84 -0.09
N TRP A 116 -11.98 4.14 0.87
CA TRP A 116 -10.54 3.90 0.71
C TRP A 116 -9.83 3.73 2.05
N PHE A 117 -8.70 3.04 2.01
CA PHE A 117 -7.74 2.95 3.09
C PHE A 117 -6.33 2.80 2.53
N ALA A 118 -5.33 3.02 3.36
CA ALA A 118 -3.93 2.83 3.01
C ALA A 118 -3.28 1.80 3.93
N LEU A 119 -2.39 1.00 3.37
CA LEU A 119 -1.42 0.16 4.06
C LEU A 119 -0.06 0.81 3.86
N ASP A 120 0.50 1.39 4.92
CA ASP A 120 1.73 2.18 4.87
C ASP A 120 2.35 2.24 6.28
N ASP A 121 3.67 2.30 6.39
CA ASP A 121 4.36 2.50 7.66
C ASP A 121 4.50 4.00 8.01
N ASP A 122 4.47 4.86 7.00
CA ASP A 122 4.70 6.29 7.14
C ASP A 122 3.43 7.05 7.50
N ALA A 123 3.29 7.35 8.81
CA ALA A 123 2.22 8.19 9.33
C ALA A 123 2.57 9.69 9.35
N PHE A 124 3.78 10.09 8.92
CA PHE A 124 4.20 11.48 8.96
C PHE A 124 3.32 12.36 8.06
N GLY A 125 2.85 13.45 8.62
CA GLY A 125 2.04 14.43 7.90
C GLY A 125 0.63 13.95 7.52
N TRP A 126 0.14 12.81 8.07
CA TRP A 126 -1.24 12.40 7.90
C TRP A 126 -2.18 13.36 8.65
N PRO A 127 -3.14 14.00 7.95
CA PRO A 127 -4.12 14.84 8.62
C PRO A 127 -4.99 14.02 9.60
N ALA A 128 -5.26 14.57 10.78
CA ALA A 128 -6.02 13.89 11.83
C ALA A 128 -7.38 13.34 11.37
N LYS A 129 -8.07 14.08 10.48
CA LYS A 129 -9.35 13.67 9.88
C LYS A 129 -9.30 12.32 9.17
N TYR A 130 -8.15 11.96 8.59
CA TYR A 130 -7.98 10.77 7.76
C TYR A 130 -7.15 9.66 8.43
N GLN A 131 -6.79 9.81 9.69
CA GLN A 131 -6.04 8.79 10.45
C GLN A 131 -6.75 7.43 10.45
N LYS A 132 -8.07 7.41 10.50
CA LYS A 132 -8.89 6.19 10.41
C LYS A 132 -8.75 5.44 9.07
N ASN A 133 -8.21 6.09 8.05
CA ASN A 133 -7.99 5.49 6.73
C ASN A 133 -6.60 4.88 6.60
N LEU A 134 -5.69 5.14 7.54
CA LEU A 134 -4.36 4.54 7.58
C LEU A 134 -4.39 3.30 8.47
N ILE A 135 -3.98 2.17 7.91
CA ILE A 135 -3.56 0.98 8.67
C ILE A 135 -2.04 1.04 8.67
N GLN A 136 -1.50 1.51 9.79
CA GLN A 136 -0.05 1.69 9.94
C GLN A 136 0.63 0.37 10.25
N THR A 137 1.67 0.06 9.49
CA THR A 137 2.53 -1.11 9.69
C THR A 137 3.83 -0.72 10.40
N SER A 138 4.65 -1.69 10.72
CA SER A 138 6.00 -1.48 11.26
C SER A 138 7.06 -2.06 10.34
N ASP A 139 8.26 -1.49 10.36
CA ASP A 139 9.40 -1.90 9.54
C ASP A 139 9.68 -3.41 9.63
N ALA A 140 9.64 -3.96 10.84
CA ALA A 140 10.07 -5.33 11.10
C ALA A 140 8.99 -6.39 10.82
N LEU A 141 7.71 -6.05 10.91
CA LEU A 141 6.63 -7.02 10.86
C LEU A 141 5.69 -6.84 9.67
N GLY A 142 5.46 -5.60 9.20
CA GLY A 142 4.55 -5.32 8.10
C GLY A 142 3.22 -6.06 8.23
N LEU A 143 2.78 -6.74 7.18
CA LEU A 143 1.58 -7.57 7.17
C LEU A 143 1.72 -8.89 7.92
N SER A 144 2.92 -9.29 8.35
CA SER A 144 3.07 -10.48 9.21
C SER A 144 2.55 -10.25 10.62
N ASP A 145 2.35 -9.00 11.05
CA ASP A 145 1.73 -8.67 12.33
C ASP A 145 0.25 -9.08 12.36
N PRO A 146 -0.15 -10.03 13.24
CA PRO A 146 -1.56 -10.43 13.36
C PRO A 146 -2.51 -9.28 13.69
N ALA A 147 -2.05 -8.27 14.43
CA ALA A 147 -2.85 -7.10 14.76
C ALA A 147 -3.15 -6.25 13.52
N VAL A 148 -2.17 -6.09 12.63
CA VAL A 148 -2.35 -5.41 11.34
C VAL A 148 -3.30 -6.19 10.44
N GLN A 149 -3.16 -7.51 10.36
CA GLN A 149 -4.06 -8.37 9.59
C GLN A 149 -5.51 -8.22 10.05
N GLU A 150 -5.73 -8.16 11.37
CA GLU A 150 -7.07 -7.98 11.92
C GLU A 150 -7.64 -6.60 11.59
N GLN A 151 -6.84 -5.54 11.65
CA GLN A 151 -7.25 -4.20 11.21
C GLN A 151 -7.65 -4.18 9.74
N VAL A 152 -6.91 -4.90 8.88
CA VAL A 152 -7.25 -5.04 7.45
C VAL A 152 -8.58 -5.75 7.28
N ARG A 153 -8.82 -6.89 7.98
CA ARG A 153 -10.10 -7.61 7.91
C ARG A 153 -11.27 -6.72 8.33
N GLN A 154 -11.14 -6.00 9.44
CA GLN A 154 -12.17 -5.08 9.94
C GLN A 154 -12.43 -3.95 8.94
N LYS A 155 -11.40 -3.36 8.37
CA LYS A 155 -11.53 -2.30 7.36
C LYS A 155 -12.23 -2.81 6.10
N LEU A 156 -11.86 -3.99 5.62
CA LEU A 156 -12.50 -4.62 4.46
C LEU A 156 -13.98 -4.90 4.72
N ALA A 157 -14.33 -5.45 5.88
CA ALA A 157 -15.72 -5.68 6.27
C ALA A 157 -16.52 -4.36 6.35
N GLU A 158 -15.94 -3.32 6.97
CA GLU A 158 -16.53 -1.98 7.06
C GLU A 158 -16.90 -1.42 5.68
N ILE A 159 -15.92 -1.38 4.76
CA ILE A 159 -16.11 -0.73 3.44
C ILE A 159 -16.95 -1.54 2.45
N HIS A 160 -17.17 -2.83 2.72
CA HIS A 160 -18.01 -3.69 1.90
C HIS A 160 -19.38 -3.94 2.55
N GLY A 161 -19.69 -3.29 3.68
CA GLY A 161 -20.99 -3.41 4.34
C GLY A 161 -21.26 -4.78 4.94
N VAL A 162 -20.23 -5.59 5.17
CA VAL A 162 -20.34 -6.87 5.86
C VAL A 162 -20.32 -6.57 7.36
N SER A 163 -21.49 -6.28 7.95
CA SER A 163 -21.62 -6.16 9.39
C SER A 163 -21.17 -7.47 10.03
N GLY A 164 -20.17 -7.40 10.90
CA GLY A 164 -19.74 -8.55 11.67
C GLY A 164 -20.92 -9.13 12.41
N THR A 165 -21.35 -10.31 12.01
CA THR A 165 -22.28 -11.10 12.80
C THR A 165 -21.50 -11.51 14.04
N ASN A 166 -21.71 -10.80 15.14
CA ASN A 166 -21.30 -11.25 16.46
C ASN A 166 -22.01 -12.59 16.72
N ALA A 167 -21.25 -13.66 16.70
CA ALA A 167 -21.62 -14.91 17.31
C ALA A 167 -20.99 -15.01 18.70
#